data_7a65c8e51837349a618819edbd1d4715
#
_entry.id   7a65c8e51837349a618819edbd1d4715
#
_cell.length_a   1.000
_cell.length_b   1.000
_cell.length_c   1.000
_cell.angle_alpha   90.00
_cell.angle_beta   90.00
_cell.angle_gamma   90.00
#
_symmetry.space_group_name_H-M   'P 1'
#
loop_
_entity.id
_entity.type
_entity.pdbx_description
1 polymer ?
#
loop_
_entity_poly.entity_id
_entity_poly.type
_entity_poly.pdbx_seq_one_letter_code
_entity_poly.pdbx_strand_id
1 'polypeptide(L)'
;MSNELLEALNILEQEKNISKETLLEAIENSLVTACKNHFGKSDNVKVEIDPETCAFSCYQEKTVVDTVEDPVEEISLADAHKVNGNYQLGDIVRVEVKSKEFGRIATQNAKNVILQKIREEERKVIFDEYNSKEKDVVTGVVQRYIGKNVSINLGKADALLTESEQIKGEVFKPTERIKVYILEVKSTSKGPKILVSRTHPELVKRLFESEVTEVKEGIVEIKAISREAGSRTKIAVWSNDPNVDPVG
;
A
#
# COMPACT_ATOMS: atom_id res chain seq x y z
N MET A 1 -25.68 -7.79 -10.19
CA MET A 1 -24.82 -6.86 -9.41
C MET A 1 -24.27 -7.52 -8.14
N SER A 2 -25.07 -8.16 -7.28
CA SER A 2 -24.54 -8.90 -6.11
C SER A 2 -23.66 -10.09 -6.50
N ASN A 3 -24.02 -10.85 -7.53
CA ASN A 3 -23.22 -12.00 -8.01
C ASN A 3 -21.86 -11.56 -8.58
N GLU A 4 -21.78 -10.47 -9.31
CA GLU A 4 -20.51 -9.95 -9.86
C GLU A 4 -19.56 -9.49 -8.75
N LEU A 5 -20.10 -8.89 -7.70
CA LEU A 5 -19.33 -8.51 -6.52
C LEU A 5 -18.82 -9.75 -5.76
N LEU A 6 -19.68 -10.75 -5.59
CA LEU A 6 -19.32 -12.02 -4.96
C LEU A 6 -18.21 -12.75 -5.71
N GLU A 7 -18.32 -12.82 -7.03
CA GLU A 7 -17.27 -13.41 -7.89
C GLU A 7 -15.95 -12.64 -7.78
N ALA A 8 -16.00 -11.30 -7.81
CA ALA A 8 -14.82 -10.46 -7.65
C ALA A 8 -14.14 -10.67 -6.29
N LEU A 9 -14.91 -10.76 -5.20
CA LEU A 9 -14.38 -11.04 -3.86
C LEU A 9 -13.73 -12.41 -3.76
N ASN A 10 -14.35 -13.44 -4.33
CA ASN A 10 -13.80 -14.81 -4.35
C ASN A 10 -12.50 -14.90 -5.17
N ILE A 11 -12.42 -14.21 -6.30
CA ILE A 11 -11.19 -14.15 -7.12
C ILE A 11 -10.08 -13.46 -6.34
N LEU A 12 -10.36 -12.35 -5.65
CA LEU A 12 -9.38 -11.62 -4.84
C LEU A 12 -8.87 -12.44 -3.66
N GLU A 13 -9.72 -13.22 -3.04
CA GLU A 13 -9.32 -14.14 -1.97
C GLU A 13 -8.37 -15.21 -2.49
N GLN A 14 -8.67 -15.81 -3.65
CA GLN A 14 -7.85 -16.88 -4.25
C GLN A 14 -6.54 -16.37 -4.85
N GLU A 15 -6.57 -15.26 -5.59
CA GLU A 15 -5.39 -14.76 -6.33
C GLU A 15 -4.50 -13.82 -5.54
N LYS A 16 -5.08 -13.02 -4.64
CA LYS A 16 -4.37 -11.98 -3.90
C LYS A 16 -4.25 -12.26 -2.40
N ASN A 17 -4.83 -13.36 -1.92
CA ASN A 17 -4.84 -13.74 -0.51
C ASN A 17 -5.41 -12.62 0.42
N ILE A 18 -6.40 -11.88 -0.09
CA ILE A 18 -7.13 -10.86 0.67
C ILE A 18 -8.42 -11.49 1.17
N SER A 19 -8.58 -11.58 2.50
CA SER A 19 -9.77 -12.25 3.07
C SER A 19 -11.05 -11.51 2.68
N LYS A 20 -12.07 -12.29 2.27
CA LYS A 20 -13.40 -11.79 1.92
C LYS A 20 -14.02 -10.98 3.07
N GLU A 21 -13.83 -11.44 4.30
CA GLU A 21 -14.34 -10.77 5.51
C GLU A 21 -13.75 -9.37 5.67
N THR A 22 -12.43 -9.23 5.51
CA THR A 22 -11.74 -7.92 5.58
C THR A 22 -12.25 -6.95 4.50
N LEU A 23 -12.53 -7.47 3.31
CA LEU A 23 -13.09 -6.64 2.22
C LEU A 23 -14.52 -6.21 2.52
N LEU A 24 -15.37 -7.12 3.02
CA LEU A 24 -16.75 -6.81 3.40
C LEU A 24 -16.80 -5.78 4.52
N GLU A 25 -16.00 -5.93 5.56
CA GLU A 25 -15.89 -4.97 6.67
C GLU A 25 -15.43 -3.57 6.18
N ALA A 26 -14.44 -3.53 5.30
CA ALA A 26 -13.98 -2.27 4.73
C ALA A 26 -15.04 -1.58 3.86
N ILE A 27 -15.81 -2.36 3.09
CA ILE A 27 -16.94 -1.87 2.28
C ILE A 27 -18.03 -1.34 3.21
N GLU A 28 -18.40 -2.08 4.26
CA GLU A 28 -19.42 -1.68 5.24
C GLU A 28 -19.07 -0.34 5.90
N ASN A 29 -17.86 -0.20 6.42
CA ASN A 29 -17.37 1.05 7.03
C ASN A 29 -17.40 2.23 6.06
N SER A 30 -17.01 2.00 4.80
CA SER A 30 -17.06 3.03 3.76
C SER A 30 -18.49 3.44 3.42
N LEU A 31 -19.41 2.48 3.37
CA LEU A 31 -20.84 2.74 3.12
C LEU A 31 -21.51 3.49 4.26
N VAL A 32 -21.23 3.14 5.51
CA VAL A 32 -21.71 3.89 6.68
C VAL A 32 -21.30 5.35 6.57
N THR A 33 -20.05 5.61 6.25
CA THR A 33 -19.52 6.97 6.06
C THR A 33 -20.22 7.71 4.93
N ALA A 34 -20.43 7.05 3.79
CA ALA A 34 -21.12 7.64 2.65
C ALA A 34 -22.60 7.92 2.93
N CYS A 35 -23.27 7.01 3.64
CA CYS A 35 -24.67 7.18 4.04
C CYS A 35 -24.83 8.32 5.06
N LYS A 36 -23.92 8.45 6.02
CA LYS A 36 -23.90 9.60 6.95
C LYS A 36 -23.81 10.94 6.21
N ASN A 37 -22.99 11.00 5.17
CA ASN A 37 -22.83 12.22 4.37
C ASN A 37 -24.03 12.54 3.48
N HIS A 38 -24.79 11.52 3.06
CA HIS A 38 -25.90 11.69 2.12
C HIS A 38 -27.26 11.89 2.84
N PHE A 39 -27.49 11.13 3.92
CA PHE A 39 -28.78 11.12 4.62
C PHE A 39 -28.82 11.99 5.89
N GLY A 40 -27.75 12.69 6.20
CA GLY A 40 -27.64 13.55 7.37
C GLY A 40 -26.59 13.07 8.37
N LYS A 41 -26.10 13.97 9.21
CA LYS A 41 -25.03 13.75 10.19
C LYS A 41 -25.39 12.84 11.38
N SER A 42 -26.50 12.12 11.32
CA SER A 42 -26.95 11.30 12.44
C SER A 42 -26.15 10.00 12.53
N ASP A 43 -25.72 9.66 13.74
CA ASP A 43 -25.02 8.41 14.05
C ASP A 43 -25.93 7.18 14.03
N ASN A 44 -27.20 7.36 13.62
CA ASN A 44 -28.25 6.36 13.60
C ASN A 44 -28.33 5.52 12.30
N VAL A 45 -27.37 5.72 11.35
CA VAL A 45 -27.33 4.95 10.10
C VAL A 45 -26.46 3.71 10.29
N LYS A 46 -27.03 2.54 10.02
CA LYS A 46 -26.33 1.24 9.95
C LYS A 46 -26.46 0.64 8.57
N VAL A 47 -25.36 0.07 8.09
CA VAL A 47 -25.29 -0.69 6.85
C VAL A 47 -24.96 -2.11 7.21
N GLU A 48 -25.68 -3.06 6.67
CA GLU A 48 -25.42 -4.49 6.80
C GLU A 48 -25.18 -5.07 5.41
N ILE A 49 -24.18 -5.95 5.31
CA ILE A 49 -23.85 -6.65 4.09
C ILE A 49 -24.04 -8.14 4.36
N ASP A 50 -24.89 -8.78 3.58
CA ASP A 50 -25.05 -10.23 3.64
C ASP A 50 -23.78 -10.90 3.06
N PRO A 51 -23.04 -11.70 3.84
CA PRO A 51 -21.78 -12.30 3.40
C PRO A 51 -21.96 -13.37 2.32
N GLU A 52 -23.16 -13.97 2.19
CA GLU A 52 -23.44 -14.98 1.19
C GLU A 52 -23.89 -14.39 -0.14
N THR A 53 -24.75 -13.38 -0.11
CA THR A 53 -25.34 -12.78 -1.30
C THR A 53 -24.67 -11.46 -1.71
N CYS A 54 -23.84 -10.87 -0.85
CA CYS A 54 -23.29 -9.52 -1.00
C CYS A 54 -24.38 -8.46 -1.24
N ALA A 55 -25.57 -8.68 -0.70
CA ALA A 55 -26.65 -7.70 -0.73
C ALA A 55 -26.44 -6.64 0.34
N PHE A 56 -26.66 -5.38 -0.04
CA PHE A 56 -26.51 -4.25 0.86
C PHE A 56 -27.87 -3.82 1.41
N SER A 57 -27.97 -3.69 2.72
CA SER A 57 -29.13 -3.15 3.40
C SER A 57 -28.71 -1.96 4.25
N CYS A 58 -29.46 -0.87 4.17
CA CYS A 58 -29.23 0.33 4.97
C CYS A 58 -30.42 0.56 5.87
N TYR A 59 -30.16 0.75 7.16
CA TYR A 59 -31.18 0.98 8.19
C TYR A 59 -30.89 2.29 8.89
N GLN A 60 -31.96 3.04 9.17
CA GLN A 60 -31.94 4.12 10.15
C GLN A 60 -32.55 3.63 11.46
N GLU A 61 -31.81 3.77 12.56
CA GLU A 61 -32.31 3.54 13.92
C GLU A 61 -32.99 4.82 14.40
N LYS A 62 -34.29 4.77 14.60
CA LYS A 62 -35.10 5.90 15.05
C LYS A 62 -35.76 5.59 16.39
N THR A 63 -35.79 6.56 17.26
CA THR A 63 -36.48 6.45 18.56
C THR A 63 -37.99 6.71 18.40
N VAL A 64 -38.81 5.85 18.97
CA VAL A 64 -40.25 6.02 18.95
C VAL A 64 -40.67 7.12 19.94
N VAL A 65 -41.31 8.15 19.43
CA VAL A 65 -41.81 9.29 20.21
C VAL A 65 -43.31 9.54 19.95
N ASP A 66 -43.96 10.24 20.83
CA ASP A 66 -45.35 10.64 20.65
C ASP A 66 -45.46 11.80 19.63
N THR A 67 -44.56 12.78 19.75
CA THR A 67 -44.51 13.93 18.84
C THR A 67 -43.09 14.00 18.25
N VAL A 68 -42.97 13.92 16.91
CA VAL A 68 -41.70 13.94 16.20
C VAL A 68 -41.18 15.38 16.12
N GLU A 69 -40.03 15.66 16.76
CA GLU A 69 -39.30 16.92 16.66
C GLU A 69 -38.27 16.86 15.59
N ASP A 70 -37.49 15.76 15.52
CA ASP A 70 -36.50 15.50 14.49
C ASP A 70 -36.86 14.25 13.65
N PRO A 71 -37.36 14.45 12.40
CA PRO A 71 -37.72 13.32 11.53
C PRO A 71 -36.55 12.39 11.16
N VAL A 72 -35.29 12.78 11.41
CA VAL A 72 -34.10 11.97 11.11
C VAL A 72 -33.83 10.97 12.24
N GLU A 73 -34.02 11.38 13.50
CA GLU A 73 -33.72 10.57 14.68
C GLU A 73 -34.97 9.95 15.33
N GLU A 74 -36.14 10.47 15.00
CA GLU A 74 -37.39 10.11 15.65
C GLU A 74 -38.41 9.54 14.66
N ILE A 75 -39.30 8.73 15.18
CA ILE A 75 -40.46 8.17 14.46
C ILE A 75 -41.69 8.20 15.36
N SER A 76 -42.87 8.53 14.78
CA SER A 76 -44.10 8.48 15.52
C SER A 76 -44.49 7.04 15.88
N LEU A 77 -45.18 6.86 17.02
CA LEU A 77 -45.72 5.55 17.45
C LEU A 77 -46.62 4.94 16.36
N ALA A 78 -47.38 5.75 15.64
CA ALA A 78 -48.29 5.31 14.59
C ALA A 78 -47.51 4.74 13.36
N ASP A 79 -46.37 5.35 13.02
CA ASP A 79 -45.52 4.87 11.93
C ASP A 79 -44.62 3.69 12.36
N ALA A 80 -44.19 3.66 13.61
CA ALA A 80 -43.49 2.52 14.20
C ALA A 80 -44.36 1.25 14.18
N HIS A 81 -45.66 1.38 14.48
CA HIS A 81 -46.61 0.28 14.41
C HIS A 81 -46.86 -0.26 13.00
N LYS A 82 -46.60 0.53 11.95
CA LYS A 82 -46.62 0.00 10.56
C LYS A 82 -45.48 -0.94 10.27
N VAL A 83 -44.36 -0.78 10.98
CA VAL A 83 -43.16 -1.67 10.83
C VAL A 83 -43.38 -2.93 11.69
N ASN A 84 -43.77 -2.78 12.93
CA ASN A 84 -44.14 -3.87 13.85
C ASN A 84 -45.06 -3.33 14.96
N GLY A 85 -46.22 -3.98 15.15
CA GLY A 85 -47.24 -3.58 16.10
C GLY A 85 -46.87 -3.63 17.59
N ASN A 86 -45.68 -4.12 17.94
CA ASN A 86 -45.25 -4.34 19.32
C ASN A 86 -44.39 -3.19 19.92
N TYR A 87 -44.03 -2.16 19.11
CA TYR A 87 -43.19 -1.07 19.58
C TYR A 87 -43.92 -0.16 20.58
N GLN A 88 -43.16 0.30 21.58
CA GLN A 88 -43.61 1.24 22.62
C GLN A 88 -42.80 2.55 22.52
N LEU A 89 -43.29 3.58 23.22
CA LEU A 89 -42.58 4.86 23.33
C LEU A 89 -41.22 4.66 23.98
N GLY A 90 -40.16 5.17 23.33
CA GLY A 90 -38.78 5.02 23.75
C GLY A 90 -38.06 3.85 23.11
N ASP A 91 -38.74 2.97 22.37
CA ASP A 91 -38.09 1.88 21.65
C ASP A 91 -37.29 2.38 20.44
N ILE A 92 -36.29 1.61 20.04
CA ILE A 92 -35.50 1.88 18.82
C ILE A 92 -36.07 1.01 17.70
N VAL A 93 -36.50 1.67 16.63
CA VAL A 93 -37.01 1.04 15.41
C VAL A 93 -36.00 1.13 14.32
N ARG A 94 -35.72 0.01 13.67
CA ARG A 94 -34.90 -0.02 12.45
C ARG A 94 -35.76 0.14 11.21
N VAL A 95 -35.61 1.28 10.53
CA VAL A 95 -36.34 1.59 9.31
C VAL A 95 -35.42 1.38 8.13
N GLU A 96 -35.75 0.45 7.23
CA GLU A 96 -34.96 0.20 6.02
C GLU A 96 -35.05 1.36 5.03
N VAL A 97 -33.94 1.88 4.61
CA VAL A 97 -33.84 2.95 3.60
C VAL A 97 -33.80 2.32 2.19
N LYS A 98 -34.98 2.21 1.58
CA LYS A 98 -35.13 1.71 0.19
C LYS A 98 -34.99 2.87 -0.81
N SER A 99 -33.76 3.21 -1.21
CA SER A 99 -33.54 4.20 -2.24
C SER A 99 -32.70 3.67 -3.41
N LYS A 100 -33.08 4.01 -4.63
CA LYS A 100 -32.27 3.70 -5.83
C LYS A 100 -30.92 4.40 -5.79
N GLU A 101 -30.81 5.53 -5.11
CA GLU A 101 -29.60 6.28 -4.91
C GLU A 101 -28.63 5.54 -4.00
N PHE A 102 -29.14 4.93 -2.92
CA PHE A 102 -28.32 4.08 -2.04
C PHE A 102 -27.65 2.94 -2.81
N GLY A 103 -28.39 2.23 -3.67
CA GLY A 103 -27.83 1.16 -4.50
C GLY A 103 -26.68 1.61 -5.40
N ARG A 104 -26.75 2.82 -5.96
CA ARG A 104 -25.66 3.40 -6.79
C ARG A 104 -24.46 3.78 -5.93
N ILE A 105 -24.69 4.45 -4.80
CA ILE A 105 -23.66 4.85 -3.84
C ILE A 105 -22.93 3.61 -3.32
N ALA A 106 -23.69 2.58 -2.91
CA ALA A 106 -23.15 1.32 -2.41
C ALA A 106 -22.24 0.62 -3.44
N THR A 107 -22.71 0.49 -4.67
CA THR A 107 -21.93 -0.16 -5.73
C THR A 107 -20.64 0.61 -6.06
N GLN A 108 -20.72 1.94 -6.16
CA GLN A 108 -19.55 2.76 -6.45
C GLN A 108 -18.53 2.73 -5.31
N ASN A 109 -18.99 2.79 -4.06
CA ASN A 109 -18.10 2.71 -2.89
C ASN A 109 -17.45 1.33 -2.75
N ALA A 110 -18.22 0.26 -2.91
CA ALA A 110 -17.67 -1.10 -2.90
C ALA A 110 -16.54 -1.26 -3.92
N LYS A 111 -16.76 -0.80 -5.16
CA LYS A 111 -15.74 -0.80 -6.21
C LYS A 111 -14.49 -0.02 -5.81
N ASN A 112 -14.66 1.18 -5.25
CA ASN A 112 -13.53 2.02 -4.84
C ASN A 112 -12.73 1.38 -3.70
N VAL A 113 -13.39 0.81 -2.70
CA VAL A 113 -12.76 0.11 -1.57
C VAL A 113 -11.97 -1.11 -2.05
N ILE A 114 -12.55 -1.92 -2.93
CA ILE A 114 -11.88 -3.07 -3.54
C ILE A 114 -10.62 -2.63 -4.28
N LEU A 115 -10.71 -1.63 -5.15
CA LEU A 115 -9.56 -1.11 -5.89
C LEU A 115 -8.48 -0.54 -4.96
N GLN A 116 -8.89 0.11 -3.87
CA GLN A 116 -7.95 0.60 -2.87
C GLN A 116 -7.22 -0.55 -2.17
N LYS A 117 -7.94 -1.58 -1.74
CA LYS A 117 -7.34 -2.76 -1.09
C LYS A 117 -6.38 -3.51 -2.01
N ILE A 118 -6.73 -3.70 -3.27
CA ILE A 118 -5.83 -4.28 -4.27
C ILE A 118 -4.53 -3.48 -4.36
N ARG A 119 -4.63 -2.15 -4.46
CA ARG A 119 -3.44 -1.28 -4.53
C ARG A 119 -2.61 -1.32 -3.25
N GLU A 120 -3.24 -1.43 -2.09
CA GLU A 120 -2.54 -1.57 -0.80
C GLU A 120 -1.73 -2.87 -0.75
N GLU A 121 -2.31 -4.00 -1.15
CA GLU A 121 -1.62 -5.29 -1.20
C GLU A 121 -0.50 -5.31 -2.27
N GLU A 122 -0.73 -4.76 -3.44
CA GLU A 122 0.32 -4.63 -4.47
C GLU A 122 1.50 -3.81 -3.96
N ARG A 123 1.24 -2.71 -3.24
CA ARG A 123 2.29 -1.88 -2.63
C ARG A 123 3.06 -2.63 -1.55
N LYS A 124 2.38 -3.45 -0.75
CA LYS A 124 2.99 -4.28 0.27
C LYS A 124 3.92 -5.32 -0.34
N VAL A 125 3.47 -6.02 -1.38
CA VAL A 125 4.31 -7.00 -2.11
C VAL A 125 5.56 -6.34 -2.68
N ILE A 126 5.43 -5.14 -3.29
CA ILE A 126 6.57 -4.38 -3.81
C ILE A 126 7.49 -3.95 -2.66
N PHE A 127 6.93 -3.47 -1.56
CA PHE A 127 7.71 -3.09 -0.38
C PHE A 127 8.53 -4.27 0.15
N ASP A 128 7.91 -5.43 0.35
CA ASP A 128 8.58 -6.63 0.88
C ASP A 128 9.70 -7.12 -0.07
N GLU A 129 9.46 -7.06 -1.39
CA GLU A 129 10.47 -7.43 -2.40
C GLU A 129 11.71 -6.53 -2.32
N TYR A 130 11.54 -5.21 -2.22
CA TYR A 130 12.69 -4.30 -2.16
C TYR A 130 13.28 -4.19 -0.76
N ASN A 131 12.50 -4.40 0.28
CA ASN A 131 13.00 -4.47 1.66
C ASN A 131 13.96 -5.66 1.84
N SER A 132 13.69 -6.80 1.19
CA SER A 132 14.61 -7.93 1.18
C SER A 132 15.94 -7.67 0.44
N LYS A 133 15.96 -6.67 -0.44
CA LYS A 133 17.13 -6.19 -1.20
C LYS A 133 17.78 -4.94 -0.57
N GLU A 134 17.31 -4.53 0.61
CA GLU A 134 17.94 -3.43 1.35
C GLU A 134 19.39 -3.80 1.68
N LYS A 135 20.29 -2.82 1.57
CA LYS A 135 21.75 -3.00 1.71
C LYS A 135 22.39 -3.89 0.65
N ASP A 136 21.75 -4.02 -0.49
CA ASP A 136 22.30 -4.72 -1.64
C ASP A 136 22.37 -3.82 -2.89
N VAL A 137 23.06 -4.28 -3.92
CA VAL A 137 23.25 -3.57 -5.19
C VAL A 137 22.23 -4.07 -6.21
N VAL A 138 21.49 -3.16 -6.79
CA VAL A 138 20.54 -3.44 -7.86
C VAL A 138 20.88 -2.63 -9.12
N THR A 139 20.48 -3.16 -10.27
CA THR A 139 20.58 -2.43 -11.53
C THR A 139 19.26 -1.73 -11.80
N GLY A 140 19.31 -0.42 -12.01
CA GLY A 140 18.14 0.37 -12.40
C GLY A 140 18.38 1.12 -13.70
N VAL A 141 17.31 1.65 -14.26
CA VAL A 141 17.30 2.47 -15.47
C VAL A 141 16.98 3.91 -15.11
N VAL A 142 17.85 4.83 -15.50
CA VAL A 142 17.63 6.26 -15.30
C VAL A 142 16.41 6.71 -16.09
N GLN A 143 15.43 7.31 -15.40
CA GLN A 143 14.23 7.84 -16.04
C GLN A 143 14.36 9.34 -16.35
N ARG A 144 14.51 10.14 -15.30
CA ARG A 144 14.53 11.61 -15.38
C ARG A 144 15.13 12.25 -14.14
N TYR A 145 15.51 13.50 -14.30
CA TYR A 145 15.81 14.36 -13.17
C TYR A 145 14.53 14.94 -12.56
N ILE A 146 14.49 14.99 -11.24
CA ILE A 146 13.44 15.64 -10.44
C ILE A 146 14.13 16.71 -9.59
N GLY A 147 14.22 17.93 -10.13
CA GLY A 147 15.10 18.95 -9.58
C GLY A 147 16.56 18.50 -9.67
N LYS A 148 17.23 18.39 -8.52
CA LYS A 148 18.61 17.91 -8.42
C LYS A 148 18.72 16.37 -8.18
N ASN A 149 17.60 15.72 -7.92
CA ASN A 149 17.55 14.28 -7.69
C ASN A 149 17.30 13.54 -9.00
N VAL A 150 17.66 12.26 -9.04
CA VAL A 150 17.44 11.39 -10.21
C VAL A 150 16.45 10.29 -9.85
N SER A 151 15.42 10.10 -10.68
CA SER A 151 14.50 8.99 -10.61
C SER A 151 15.08 7.80 -11.41
N ILE A 152 15.16 6.65 -10.75
CA ILE A 152 15.71 5.42 -11.30
C ILE A 152 14.63 4.34 -11.22
N ASN A 153 14.28 3.75 -12.36
CA ASN A 153 13.34 2.64 -12.40
C ASN A 153 14.07 1.33 -12.09
N LEU A 154 13.56 0.62 -11.07
CA LEU A 154 14.06 -0.69 -10.67
C LEU A 154 13.23 -1.86 -11.24
N GLY A 155 12.30 -1.57 -12.15
CA GLY A 155 11.36 -2.53 -12.74
C GLY A 155 9.95 -2.38 -12.18
N LYS A 156 9.72 -2.78 -10.93
CA LYS A 156 8.39 -2.69 -10.29
C LYS A 156 8.17 -1.41 -9.49
N ALA A 157 9.22 -0.71 -9.14
CA ALA A 157 9.16 0.55 -8.40
C ALA A 157 10.24 1.53 -8.86
N ASP A 158 10.01 2.80 -8.56
CA ASP A 158 10.98 3.86 -8.81
C ASP A 158 11.76 4.17 -7.53
N ALA A 159 13.07 4.29 -7.67
CA ALA A 159 13.97 4.71 -6.61
C ALA A 159 14.40 6.16 -6.79
N LEU A 160 14.74 6.81 -5.70
CA LEU A 160 15.22 8.17 -5.68
C LEU A 160 16.71 8.21 -5.32
N LEU A 161 17.52 8.72 -6.24
CA LEU A 161 18.93 9.04 -6.03
C LEU A 161 19.01 10.55 -5.71
N THR A 162 19.19 10.87 -4.43
CA THR A 162 19.27 12.26 -3.97
C THR A 162 20.58 12.91 -4.37
N GLU A 163 20.64 14.24 -4.45
CA GLU A 163 21.84 14.99 -4.80
C GLU A 163 23.06 14.61 -3.93
N SER A 164 22.84 14.38 -2.63
CA SER A 164 23.90 13.98 -1.68
C SER A 164 24.48 12.59 -1.95
N GLU A 165 23.69 11.72 -2.59
CA GLU A 165 24.07 10.35 -2.90
C GLU A 165 24.59 10.16 -4.34
N GLN A 166 24.66 11.25 -5.11
CA GLN A 166 25.25 11.28 -6.44
C GLN A 166 26.77 11.54 -6.37
N ILE A 167 27.50 10.95 -7.28
CA ILE A 167 28.92 11.24 -7.43
C ILE A 167 29.08 12.58 -8.14
N LYS A 168 29.90 13.47 -7.59
CA LYS A 168 30.17 14.80 -8.20
C LYS A 168 30.77 14.64 -9.60
N GLY A 169 30.14 15.28 -10.58
CA GLY A 169 30.57 15.22 -11.98
C GLY A 169 29.97 14.05 -12.78
N GLU A 170 29.25 13.12 -12.16
CA GLU A 170 28.53 12.07 -12.88
C GLU A 170 27.25 12.65 -13.51
N VAL A 171 27.07 12.41 -14.80
CA VAL A 171 25.90 12.86 -15.56
C VAL A 171 25.11 11.65 -16.00
N PHE A 172 23.87 11.57 -15.58
CA PHE A 172 22.97 10.45 -15.90
C PHE A 172 22.16 10.76 -17.15
N LYS A 173 22.21 9.88 -18.12
CA LYS A 173 21.37 9.99 -19.32
C LYS A 173 20.08 9.20 -19.15
N PRO A 174 18.94 9.69 -19.64
CA PRO A 174 17.71 8.91 -19.69
C PRO A 174 17.93 7.57 -20.40
N THR A 175 17.33 6.49 -19.89
CA THR A 175 17.47 5.10 -20.37
C THR A 175 18.80 4.42 -20.07
N GLU A 176 19.75 5.10 -19.47
CA GLU A 176 21.02 4.51 -19.04
C GLU A 176 20.81 3.50 -17.90
N ARG A 177 21.50 2.36 -17.96
CA ARG A 177 21.48 1.37 -16.88
C ARG A 177 22.61 1.66 -15.92
N ILE A 178 22.29 1.80 -14.66
CA ILE A 178 23.26 2.04 -13.60
C ILE A 178 23.09 1.07 -12.45
N LYS A 179 24.19 0.69 -11.81
CA LYS A 179 24.18 -0.08 -10.56
C LYS A 179 24.08 0.90 -9.38
N VAL A 180 23.17 0.67 -8.48
CA VAL A 180 22.93 1.52 -7.29
C VAL A 180 22.77 0.66 -6.05
N TYR A 181 23.21 1.19 -4.91
CA TYR A 181 23.05 0.55 -3.61
C TYR A 181 21.77 1.01 -2.94
N ILE A 182 20.94 0.10 -2.47
CA ILE A 182 19.72 0.44 -1.76
C ILE A 182 20.07 0.81 -0.32
N LEU A 183 19.86 2.07 0.05
CA LEU A 183 20.11 2.58 1.40
C LEU A 183 18.98 2.19 2.35
N GLU A 184 17.75 2.44 1.93
CA GLU A 184 16.58 2.33 2.77
C GLU A 184 15.32 2.19 1.93
N VAL A 185 14.39 1.38 2.42
CA VAL A 185 13.05 1.21 1.84
C VAL A 185 12.01 1.62 2.88
N LYS A 186 11.24 2.67 2.60
CA LYS A 186 10.19 3.18 3.48
C LYS A 186 8.81 2.91 2.91
N SER A 187 7.90 2.41 3.73
CA SER A 187 6.48 2.36 3.37
C SER A 187 5.84 3.74 3.53
N THR A 188 5.15 4.21 2.50
CA THR A 188 4.38 5.46 2.56
C THR A 188 2.96 5.23 2.03
N SER A 189 2.05 6.15 2.34
CA SER A 189 0.66 6.11 1.84
C SER A 189 0.55 6.09 0.31
N LYS A 190 1.58 6.58 -0.40
CA LYS A 190 1.63 6.59 -1.87
C LYS A 190 2.35 5.37 -2.47
N GLY A 191 2.95 4.52 -1.63
CA GLY A 191 3.72 3.35 -2.03
C GLY A 191 5.12 3.32 -1.40
N PRO A 192 5.94 2.31 -1.70
CA PRO A 192 7.28 2.22 -1.18
C PRO A 192 8.16 3.35 -1.72
N LYS A 193 8.90 4.01 -0.83
CA LYS A 193 9.92 4.99 -1.19
C LYS A 193 11.29 4.34 -1.01
N ILE A 194 11.98 4.13 -2.12
CA ILE A 194 13.29 3.49 -2.16
C ILE A 194 14.35 4.57 -2.33
N LEU A 195 15.25 4.67 -1.37
CA LEU A 195 16.41 5.56 -1.45
C LEU A 195 17.63 4.77 -1.88
N VAL A 196 18.35 5.28 -2.86
CA VAL A 196 19.55 4.61 -3.40
C VAL A 196 20.74 5.54 -3.40
N SER A 197 21.93 4.95 -3.37
CA SER A 197 23.22 5.65 -3.33
C SER A 197 24.18 5.15 -4.40
N ARG A 198 24.99 6.09 -4.90
CA ARG A 198 26.18 5.84 -5.71
C ARG A 198 27.47 6.15 -4.94
N THR A 199 27.36 6.85 -3.81
CA THR A 199 28.50 7.26 -2.99
C THR A 199 28.87 6.26 -1.91
N HIS A 200 27.93 5.39 -1.49
CA HIS A 200 28.11 4.49 -0.37
C HIS A 200 29.27 3.50 -0.57
N PRO A 201 30.16 3.27 0.43
CA PRO A 201 31.30 2.34 0.32
C PRO A 201 30.88 0.91 -0.01
N GLU A 202 29.76 0.44 0.55
CA GLU A 202 29.25 -0.91 0.31
C GLU A 202 28.89 -1.16 -1.16
N LEU A 203 28.59 -0.12 -1.96
CA LEU A 203 28.42 -0.27 -3.39
C LEU A 203 29.67 -0.90 -4.02
N VAL A 204 30.86 -0.41 -3.65
CA VAL A 204 32.13 -0.92 -4.18
C VAL A 204 32.37 -2.35 -3.71
N LYS A 205 32.12 -2.63 -2.42
CA LYS A 205 32.27 -3.98 -1.87
C LYS A 205 31.41 -5.00 -2.60
N ARG A 206 30.13 -4.68 -2.77
CA ARG A 206 29.19 -5.56 -3.49
C ARG A 206 29.55 -5.74 -4.96
N LEU A 207 30.09 -4.71 -5.60
CA LEU A 207 30.61 -4.82 -6.96
C LEU A 207 31.80 -5.79 -7.05
N PHE A 208 32.75 -5.71 -6.11
CA PHE A 208 33.86 -6.68 -6.04
C PHE A 208 33.35 -8.10 -5.77
N GLU A 209 32.41 -8.28 -4.84
CA GLU A 209 31.80 -9.59 -4.56
C GLU A 209 31.08 -10.18 -5.79
N SER A 210 30.57 -9.34 -6.71
CA SER A 210 29.88 -9.81 -7.91
C SER A 210 30.80 -10.08 -9.09
N GLU A 211 31.91 -9.34 -9.22
CA GLU A 211 32.78 -9.33 -10.42
C GLU A 211 34.09 -10.10 -10.22
N VAL A 212 34.57 -10.20 -8.98
CA VAL A 212 35.85 -10.85 -8.65
C VAL A 212 35.60 -12.23 -8.08
N THR A 213 36.04 -13.27 -8.77
CA THR A 213 35.79 -14.67 -8.44
C THR A 213 36.35 -15.03 -7.06
N GLU A 214 37.60 -14.60 -6.77
CA GLU A 214 38.29 -14.88 -5.50
C GLU A 214 37.59 -14.25 -4.30
N VAL A 215 36.98 -13.09 -4.50
CA VAL A 215 36.16 -12.44 -3.43
C VAL A 215 34.83 -13.17 -3.27
N LYS A 216 34.19 -13.59 -4.38
CA LYS A 216 32.94 -14.33 -4.38
C LYS A 216 33.08 -15.72 -3.73
N GLU A 217 34.20 -16.39 -3.96
CA GLU A 217 34.52 -17.69 -3.38
C GLU A 217 35.03 -17.59 -1.93
N GLY A 218 35.27 -16.37 -1.43
CA GLY A 218 35.75 -16.14 -0.07
C GLY A 218 37.24 -16.42 0.12
N ILE A 219 38.00 -16.59 -0.97
CA ILE A 219 39.48 -16.74 -0.95
C ILE A 219 40.09 -15.41 -0.54
N VAL A 220 39.63 -14.32 -1.12
CA VAL A 220 40.02 -12.96 -0.78
C VAL A 220 38.85 -12.26 -0.02
N GLU A 221 39.16 -11.72 1.13
CA GLU A 221 38.18 -10.98 1.93
C GLU A 221 38.49 -9.49 1.92
N ILE A 222 37.44 -8.68 1.75
CA ILE A 222 37.51 -7.22 1.89
C ILE A 222 37.28 -6.89 3.38
N LYS A 223 38.33 -6.47 4.08
CA LYS A 223 38.28 -6.17 5.52
C LYS A 223 37.80 -4.75 5.81
N ALA A 224 38.18 -3.76 4.99
CA ALA A 224 37.75 -2.38 5.17
C ALA A 224 37.76 -1.61 3.85
N ILE A 225 36.89 -0.61 3.76
CA ILE A 225 36.81 0.30 2.59
C ILE A 225 36.74 1.73 3.11
N SER A 226 37.62 2.59 2.56
CA SER A 226 37.55 4.03 2.74
C SER A 226 37.40 4.69 1.37
N ARG A 227 36.28 5.37 1.14
CA ARG A 227 35.88 5.87 -0.17
C ARG A 227 35.68 7.40 -0.18
N GLU A 228 36.34 8.06 -1.12
CA GLU A 228 36.04 9.40 -1.59
C GLU A 228 35.34 9.27 -2.94
N ALA A 229 34.00 9.30 -2.94
CA ALA A 229 33.20 9.03 -4.12
C ALA A 229 33.52 9.99 -5.28
N GLY A 230 33.82 9.41 -6.46
CA GLY A 230 34.24 10.18 -7.66
C GLY A 230 35.72 10.56 -7.69
N SER A 231 36.52 10.16 -6.69
CA SER A 231 37.94 10.45 -6.62
C SER A 231 38.78 9.14 -6.46
N ARG A 232 38.72 8.55 -5.25
CA ARG A 232 39.52 7.33 -4.97
C ARG A 232 38.80 6.45 -3.94
N THR A 233 39.16 5.16 -3.97
CA THR A 233 38.75 4.19 -2.96
C THR A 233 39.99 3.39 -2.49
N LYS A 234 40.18 3.32 -1.18
CA LYS A 234 41.18 2.46 -0.55
C LYS A 234 40.47 1.25 0.01
N ILE A 235 40.96 0.05 -0.32
CA ILE A 235 40.39 -1.21 0.11
C ILE A 235 41.46 -1.99 0.82
N ALA A 236 41.18 -2.45 2.04
CA ALA A 236 42.02 -3.39 2.75
C ALA A 236 41.52 -4.81 2.46
N VAL A 237 42.39 -5.62 1.90
CA VAL A 237 42.10 -7.00 1.49
C VAL A 237 42.96 -7.99 2.25
N TRP A 238 42.46 -9.21 2.41
CA TRP A 238 43.15 -10.32 3.05
C TRP A 238 42.92 -11.59 2.23
N SER A 239 43.97 -12.40 2.01
CA SER A 239 43.81 -13.70 1.40
C SER A 239 43.88 -14.81 2.45
N ASN A 240 42.94 -15.75 2.35
CA ASN A 240 42.94 -16.98 3.15
C ASN A 240 43.83 -18.07 2.53
N ASP A 241 44.22 -17.93 1.26
CA ASP A 241 45.16 -18.83 0.57
C ASP A 241 46.52 -18.12 0.38
N PRO A 242 47.62 -18.68 0.92
CA PRO A 242 48.95 -18.09 0.79
C PRO A 242 49.48 -18.02 -0.65
N ASN A 243 48.88 -18.76 -1.60
CA ASN A 243 49.27 -18.73 -3.01
C ASN A 243 48.53 -17.67 -3.83
N VAL A 244 47.54 -16.99 -3.22
CA VAL A 244 46.75 -15.94 -3.88
C VAL A 244 47.18 -14.58 -3.37
N ASP A 245 47.67 -13.73 -4.27
CA ASP A 245 47.98 -12.33 -3.95
C ASP A 245 46.68 -11.52 -3.90
N PRO A 246 46.24 -11.06 -2.70
CA PRO A 246 44.98 -10.33 -2.57
C PRO A 246 45.03 -8.92 -3.19
N VAL A 247 46.22 -8.36 -3.43
CA VAL A 247 46.41 -7.04 -4.04
C VAL A 247 46.40 -7.13 -5.55
N GLY A 248 46.97 -8.18 -6.08
CA GLY A 248 47.07 -8.45 -7.50
C GLY A 248 45.74 -8.81 -8.13
#